data_55b8f54bde751b2083181d1afedecded
#
_entry.id   55b8f54bde751b2083181d1afedecded
#
_cell.length_a   1.000
_cell.length_b   1.000
_cell.length_c   1.000
_cell.angle_alpha   90.00
_cell.angle_beta   90.00
_cell.angle_gamma   90.00
#
_symmetry.space_group_name_H-M   'P 1'
#
loop_
_entity.id
_entity.type
_entity.pdbx_description
1 polymer ?
#
loop_
_entity_poly.entity_id
_entity_poly.type
_entity_poly.pdbx_seq_one_letter_code
_entity_poly.pdbx_strand_id
1 'polypeptide(L)'
;MDFKKLANQYRNELLDNVLPFWLEHSQDLEFGGYFTCLDRKGGVFDTDKFIWLQGREVWMFSMLYNKVEKRQEWLDCAVQGGEFLKKYGHDGNYNWYFSLDRSGRPLVEPYNIFSYTFATMAFGQLSLATGNQEYADIAKKTFEIILSKVDNPKGKWNKVHPGTRNLKNFALPMILCNLALEIEHLLDPGYLEQTMETCIHEVMDVFYRPELGGIIVENVDMDGNLVDCFEGRQVTPGHAIEAMWFIMDLGKRLNRPKLIEKAKDVTLTMLDYGWDKQYGGIYYFMDRNGCPPQQLEWDQKLWWVHIESLISLLKGYQLTGDKRCLEWFEKVHDYTWTHFKDPEYPEWFGYLNRQGEVLLPLKGGKWKGCFHVPRGLYQCWKVLENL
;
A
#
# COMPACT_ATOMS: atom_id res chain seq x y z
N MET A 1 26.29 -10.48 0.76
CA MET A 1 25.50 -9.23 1.05
C MET A 1 25.91 -8.69 2.44
N ASP A 2 26.17 -7.39 2.58
CA ASP A 2 26.44 -6.74 3.87
C ASP A 2 25.14 -6.09 4.39
N PHE A 3 24.44 -6.80 5.25
CA PHE A 3 23.14 -6.37 5.79
C PHE A 3 23.22 -5.08 6.60
N LYS A 4 24.31 -4.88 7.37
CA LYS A 4 24.50 -3.67 8.18
C LYS A 4 24.69 -2.43 7.30
N LYS A 5 25.46 -2.55 6.22
CA LYS A 5 25.65 -1.47 5.23
C LYS A 5 24.31 -1.13 4.55
N LEU A 6 23.57 -2.14 4.13
CA LEU A 6 22.24 -1.96 3.53
C LEU A 6 21.25 -1.34 4.51
N ALA A 7 21.18 -1.82 5.76
CA ALA A 7 20.31 -1.23 6.77
C ALA A 7 20.58 0.28 6.93
N ASN A 8 21.85 0.68 7.00
CA ASN A 8 22.22 2.09 7.06
C ASN A 8 21.82 2.86 5.80
N GLN A 9 21.97 2.28 4.61
CA GLN A 9 21.55 2.88 3.35
C GLN A 9 20.05 3.19 3.33
N TYR A 10 19.21 2.22 3.69
CA TYR A 10 17.76 2.38 3.74
C TYR A 10 17.33 3.38 4.81
N ARG A 11 17.95 3.31 6.00
CA ARG A 11 17.69 4.27 7.08
C ARG A 11 18.03 5.70 6.68
N ASN A 12 19.21 5.92 6.14
CA ASN A 12 19.66 7.27 5.78
C ASN A 12 18.83 7.83 4.62
N GLU A 13 18.48 7.00 3.62
CA GLU A 13 17.60 7.42 2.55
C GLU A 13 16.22 7.86 3.08
N LEU A 14 15.68 7.13 4.07
CA LEU A 14 14.43 7.51 4.73
C LEU A 14 14.57 8.83 5.50
N LEU A 15 15.53 8.88 6.43
CA LEU A 15 15.58 9.95 7.44
C LEU A 15 16.21 11.23 6.92
N ASP A 16 17.18 11.14 6.00
CA ASP A 16 17.99 12.28 5.54
C ASP A 16 17.57 12.78 4.15
N ASN A 17 16.73 12.03 3.41
CA ASN A 17 16.34 12.36 2.04
C ASN A 17 14.81 12.41 1.87
N VAL A 18 14.09 11.29 2.11
CA VAL A 18 12.67 11.18 1.77
C VAL A 18 11.78 11.93 2.75
N LEU A 19 11.96 11.75 4.06
CA LEU A 19 11.11 12.42 5.06
C LEU A 19 11.27 13.95 5.09
N PRO A 20 12.49 14.51 5.00
CA PRO A 20 12.65 15.97 4.92
C PRO A 20 11.88 16.58 3.76
N PHE A 21 11.86 15.92 2.57
CA PHE A 21 11.10 16.39 1.43
C PHE A 21 9.60 16.56 1.75
N TRP A 22 8.98 15.53 2.35
CA TRP A 22 7.56 15.60 2.69
C TRP A 22 7.28 16.61 3.79
N LEU A 23 8.09 16.69 4.84
CA LEU A 23 7.95 17.68 5.91
C LEU A 23 8.03 19.12 5.40
N GLU A 24 8.91 19.38 4.42
CA GLU A 24 9.13 20.72 3.87
C GLU A 24 8.02 21.13 2.88
N HIS A 25 7.56 20.19 2.03
CA HIS A 25 6.75 20.55 0.86
C HIS A 25 5.27 20.15 0.94
N SER A 26 4.89 19.19 1.80
CA SER A 26 3.53 18.67 1.80
C SER A 26 2.56 19.45 2.69
N GLN A 27 2.99 20.09 3.75
CA GLN A 27 2.09 20.68 4.74
C GLN A 27 1.36 21.92 4.21
N ASP A 28 0.03 21.93 4.25
CA ASP A 28 -0.78 23.13 4.03
C ASP A 28 -1.06 23.83 5.38
N LEU A 29 -0.19 24.77 5.75
CA LEU A 29 -0.27 25.48 7.02
C LEU A 29 -1.43 26.49 7.08
N GLU A 30 -2.08 26.81 5.95
CA GLU A 30 -3.20 27.75 5.90
C GLU A 30 -4.56 27.05 6.12
N PHE A 31 -4.79 25.88 5.45
CA PHE A 31 -6.06 25.16 5.50
C PHE A 31 -5.97 23.82 6.22
N GLY A 32 -4.78 23.35 6.56
CA GLY A 32 -4.55 22.03 7.14
C GLY A 32 -4.48 20.91 6.10
N GLY A 33 -4.09 19.71 6.51
CA GLY A 33 -3.84 18.60 5.60
C GLY A 33 -2.58 18.79 4.75
N TYR A 34 -2.48 18.04 3.64
CA TYR A 34 -1.24 17.97 2.86
C TYR A 34 -1.47 18.25 1.38
N PHE A 35 -0.50 18.89 0.75
CA PHE A 35 -0.32 18.90 -0.68
C PHE A 35 0.34 17.59 -1.10
N THR A 36 -0.27 16.84 -2.00
CA THR A 36 0.31 15.61 -2.54
C THR A 36 0.77 15.76 -3.98
N CYS A 37 0.28 16.75 -4.72
CA CYS A 37 0.68 17.02 -6.09
C CYS A 37 1.91 17.91 -6.12
N LEU A 38 3.08 17.28 -6.01
CA LEU A 38 4.39 17.92 -5.91
C LEU A 38 5.25 17.59 -7.14
N ASP A 39 5.81 18.62 -7.78
CA ASP A 39 6.74 18.45 -8.88
C ASP A 39 8.09 17.86 -8.42
N ARG A 40 9.05 17.75 -9.33
CA ARG A 40 10.38 17.18 -9.03
C ARG A 40 11.14 17.94 -7.92
N LYS A 41 10.85 19.23 -7.74
CA LYS A 41 11.52 20.10 -6.77
C LYS A 41 10.72 20.38 -5.51
N GLY A 42 9.51 19.79 -5.39
CA GLY A 42 8.59 20.03 -4.29
C GLY A 42 7.60 21.18 -4.53
N GLY A 43 7.60 21.79 -5.73
CA GLY A 43 6.62 22.81 -6.09
C GLY A 43 5.21 22.22 -6.20
N VAL A 44 4.24 22.84 -5.55
CA VAL A 44 2.82 22.42 -5.61
C VAL A 44 2.24 22.81 -6.96
N PHE A 45 1.79 21.82 -7.75
CA PHE A 45 1.18 22.05 -9.05
C PHE A 45 -0.35 21.84 -9.09
N ASP A 46 -0.90 21.22 -8.04
CA ASP A 46 -2.32 21.05 -7.82
C ASP A 46 -2.59 21.02 -6.31
N THR A 47 -3.72 21.56 -5.87
CA THR A 47 -4.06 21.73 -4.46
C THR A 47 -5.18 20.82 -3.98
N ASP A 48 -5.76 19.97 -4.84
CA ASP A 48 -6.76 18.98 -4.47
C ASP A 48 -6.19 17.98 -3.45
N LYS A 49 -7.00 17.67 -2.44
CA LYS A 49 -6.63 16.78 -1.35
C LYS A 49 -7.34 15.45 -1.48
N PHE A 50 -6.58 14.41 -1.81
CA PHE A 50 -7.08 13.04 -1.96
C PHE A 50 -7.09 12.33 -0.61
N ILE A 51 -8.27 11.99 -0.09
CA ILE A 51 -8.45 11.50 1.29
C ILE A 51 -7.56 10.30 1.60
N TRP A 52 -7.44 9.33 0.68
CA TRP A 52 -6.60 8.17 0.88
C TRP A 52 -5.10 8.52 1.01
N LEU A 53 -4.62 9.58 0.36
CA LEU A 53 -3.24 10.06 0.51
C LEU A 53 -3.06 10.90 1.77
N GLN A 54 -4.07 11.69 2.15
CA GLN A 54 -4.07 12.37 3.45
C GLN A 54 -3.94 11.36 4.60
N GLY A 55 -4.75 10.28 4.56
CA GLY A 55 -4.68 9.21 5.56
C GLY A 55 -3.32 8.50 5.58
N ARG A 56 -2.73 8.23 4.41
CA ARG A 56 -1.41 7.61 4.30
C ARG A 56 -0.31 8.45 4.95
N GLU A 57 -0.33 9.75 4.77
CA GLU A 57 0.67 10.65 5.34
C GLU A 57 0.50 10.82 6.86
N VAL A 58 -0.74 10.95 7.36
CA VAL A 58 -1.03 10.90 8.81
C VAL A 58 -0.51 9.60 9.42
N TRP A 59 -0.79 8.46 8.78
CA TRP A 59 -0.30 7.16 9.23
C TRP A 59 1.22 7.12 9.27
N MET A 60 1.88 7.61 8.22
CA MET A 60 3.34 7.54 8.10
C MET A 60 4.03 8.30 9.24
N PHE A 61 3.66 9.56 9.48
CA PHE A 61 4.26 10.36 10.53
C PHE A 61 3.89 9.87 11.95
N SER A 62 2.66 9.38 12.14
CA SER A 62 2.24 8.74 13.39
C SER A 62 3.05 7.47 13.68
N MET A 63 3.26 6.62 12.67
CA MET A 63 4.02 5.37 12.77
C MET A 63 5.49 5.67 13.08
N LEU A 64 6.11 6.65 12.41
CA LEU A 64 7.48 7.07 12.69
C LEU A 64 7.63 7.56 14.14
N TYR A 65 6.71 8.40 14.60
CA TYR A 65 6.68 8.84 15.99
C TYR A 65 6.53 7.68 16.98
N ASN A 66 5.69 6.69 16.66
CA ASN A 66 5.46 5.54 17.53
C ASN A 66 6.63 4.54 17.54
N LYS A 67 7.26 4.29 16.40
CA LYS A 67 8.16 3.13 16.20
C LYS A 67 9.62 3.49 15.93
N VAL A 68 9.94 4.76 15.62
CA VAL A 68 11.31 5.19 15.31
C VAL A 68 11.82 6.13 16.38
N GLU A 69 11.25 7.32 16.50
CA GLU A 69 11.69 8.33 17.44
C GLU A 69 10.55 9.30 17.80
N LYS A 70 10.47 9.74 19.05
CA LYS A 70 9.46 10.67 19.55
C LYS A 70 9.79 12.12 19.16
N ARG A 71 9.88 12.40 17.85
CA ARG A 71 10.11 13.75 17.33
C ARG A 71 8.80 14.53 17.30
N GLN A 72 8.78 15.69 17.96
CA GLN A 72 7.60 16.52 18.04
C GLN A 72 7.12 16.98 16.66
N GLU A 73 8.03 17.31 15.74
CA GLU A 73 7.71 17.69 14.36
C GLU A 73 6.90 16.64 13.60
N TRP A 74 7.15 15.34 13.84
CA TRP A 74 6.39 14.26 13.22
C TRP A 74 4.99 14.16 13.82
N LEU A 75 4.88 14.32 15.15
CA LEU A 75 3.59 14.31 15.82
C LEU A 75 2.74 15.51 15.38
N ASP A 76 3.32 16.71 15.31
CA ASP A 76 2.63 17.93 14.90
C ASP A 76 2.12 17.81 13.45
N CYS A 77 2.96 17.30 12.55
CA CYS A 77 2.58 17.02 11.17
C CYS A 77 1.41 16.02 11.11
N ALA A 78 1.48 14.90 11.84
CA ALA A 78 0.42 13.89 11.88
C ALA A 78 -0.89 14.44 12.45
N VAL A 79 -0.84 15.19 13.55
CA VAL A 79 -2.02 15.80 14.19
C VAL A 79 -2.68 16.81 13.25
N GLN A 80 -1.89 17.67 12.59
CA GLN A 80 -2.41 18.65 11.62
C GLN A 80 -3.22 17.97 10.50
N GLY A 81 -2.70 16.88 9.91
CA GLY A 81 -3.40 16.12 8.90
C GLY A 81 -4.62 15.36 9.46
N GLY A 82 -4.49 14.79 10.65
CA GLY A 82 -5.58 14.10 11.36
C GLY A 82 -6.76 15.01 11.66
N GLU A 83 -6.51 16.22 12.16
CA GLU A 83 -7.56 17.21 12.41
C GLU A 83 -8.24 17.70 11.12
N PHE A 84 -7.48 17.85 10.03
CA PHE A 84 -8.06 18.14 8.72
C PHE A 84 -8.99 17.02 8.26
N LEU A 85 -8.55 15.77 8.32
CA LEU A 85 -9.35 14.59 7.94
C LEU A 85 -10.61 14.47 8.81
N LYS A 86 -10.49 14.62 10.13
CA LYS A 86 -11.62 14.57 11.07
C LYS A 86 -12.68 15.61 10.74
N LYS A 87 -12.25 16.83 10.40
CA LYS A 87 -13.16 17.95 10.14
C LYS A 87 -13.81 17.91 8.76
N TYR A 88 -13.09 17.50 7.73
CA TYR A 88 -13.51 17.69 6.34
C TYR A 88 -13.57 16.39 5.54
N GLY A 89 -12.90 15.31 5.96
CA GLY A 89 -12.68 14.10 5.17
C GLY A 89 -13.93 13.27 4.91
N HIS A 90 -15.04 13.49 5.66
CA HIS A 90 -16.25 12.67 5.57
C HIS A 90 -17.54 13.51 5.78
N ASP A 91 -18.69 12.90 5.50
CA ASP A 91 -20.02 13.55 5.54
C ASP A 91 -20.67 13.65 6.95
N GLY A 92 -19.89 13.45 8.03
CA GLY A 92 -20.40 13.35 9.39
C GLY A 92 -20.87 11.95 9.80
N ASN A 93 -21.14 11.05 8.85
CA ASN A 93 -21.50 9.65 9.08
C ASN A 93 -20.34 8.70 8.73
N TYR A 94 -19.12 9.21 8.65
CA TYR A 94 -17.90 8.48 8.26
C TYR A 94 -17.95 7.86 6.85
N ASN A 95 -18.74 8.45 5.92
CA ASN A 95 -18.58 8.17 4.52
C ASN A 95 -17.47 9.07 3.99
N TRP A 96 -16.29 8.50 3.79
CA TRP A 96 -15.08 9.22 3.45
C TRP A 96 -15.07 9.62 1.97
N TYR A 97 -14.98 10.92 1.70
CA TYR A 97 -14.87 11.45 0.34
C TYR A 97 -13.66 10.88 -0.40
N PHE A 98 -13.64 10.96 -1.72
CA PHE A 98 -12.45 10.62 -2.49
C PHE A 98 -11.47 11.79 -2.53
N SER A 99 -11.98 13.00 -2.86
CA SER A 99 -11.16 14.21 -2.85
C SER A 99 -11.93 15.44 -2.41
N LEU A 100 -11.18 16.40 -1.89
CA LEU A 100 -11.63 17.73 -1.47
C LEU A 100 -10.83 18.78 -2.22
N ASP A 101 -11.36 20.02 -2.32
CA ASP A 101 -10.53 21.16 -2.69
C ASP A 101 -9.58 21.54 -1.53
N ARG A 102 -8.69 22.49 -1.76
CA ARG A 102 -7.70 22.93 -0.78
C ARG A 102 -8.34 23.32 0.57
N SER A 103 -9.51 23.96 0.55
CA SER A 103 -10.21 24.46 1.74
C SER A 103 -11.03 23.39 2.49
N GLY A 104 -11.10 22.17 1.95
CA GLY A 104 -11.85 21.07 2.55
C GLY A 104 -13.28 20.89 2.03
N ARG A 105 -13.68 21.57 0.94
CA ARG A 105 -14.99 21.33 0.32
C ARG A 105 -14.96 20.06 -0.53
N PRO A 106 -15.97 19.17 -0.43
CA PRO A 106 -16.03 17.95 -1.21
C PRO A 106 -16.06 18.23 -2.73
N LEU A 107 -15.18 17.51 -3.46
CA LEU A 107 -15.15 17.51 -4.91
C LEU A 107 -15.67 16.21 -5.50
N VAL A 108 -15.29 15.08 -4.87
CA VAL A 108 -15.66 13.76 -5.36
C VAL A 108 -16.20 12.89 -4.23
N GLU A 109 -17.33 12.27 -4.51
CA GLU A 109 -18.13 11.43 -3.61
C GLU A 109 -17.38 10.22 -3.05
N PRO A 110 -17.86 9.60 -1.93
CA PRO A 110 -17.23 8.45 -1.26
C PRO A 110 -17.39 7.13 -2.05
N TYR A 111 -16.91 7.06 -3.29
CA TYR A 111 -17.02 5.84 -4.12
C TYR A 111 -15.85 4.87 -3.93
N ASN A 112 -14.78 5.30 -3.27
CA ASN A 112 -13.54 4.56 -3.16
C ASN A 112 -13.34 4.05 -1.72
N ILE A 113 -13.41 2.73 -1.55
CA ILE A 113 -13.24 2.09 -0.23
C ILE A 113 -11.85 2.35 0.38
N PHE A 114 -10.84 2.64 -0.42
CA PHE A 114 -9.49 2.93 0.09
C PHE A 114 -9.40 4.26 0.85
N SER A 115 -10.31 5.21 0.63
CA SER A 115 -10.41 6.38 1.50
C SER A 115 -10.73 5.97 2.95
N TYR A 116 -11.60 4.97 3.12
CA TYR A 116 -11.95 4.42 4.44
C TYR A 116 -10.79 3.63 5.06
N THR A 117 -10.11 2.77 4.28
CA THR A 117 -9.03 1.92 4.81
C THR A 117 -7.86 2.77 5.31
N PHE A 118 -7.47 3.80 4.55
CA PHE A 118 -6.37 4.68 4.98
C PHE A 118 -6.78 5.69 6.05
N ALA A 119 -8.03 6.09 6.14
CA ALA A 119 -8.53 6.84 7.31
C ALA A 119 -8.46 5.97 8.57
N THR A 120 -8.87 4.70 8.49
CA THR A 120 -8.76 3.76 9.62
C THR A 120 -7.32 3.58 10.07
N MET A 121 -6.38 3.35 9.14
CA MET A 121 -4.95 3.23 9.46
C MET A 121 -4.41 4.51 10.11
N ALA A 122 -4.75 5.67 9.55
CA ALA A 122 -4.33 6.98 10.04
C ALA A 122 -4.74 7.18 11.50
N PHE A 123 -6.03 7.08 11.77
CA PHE A 123 -6.57 7.31 13.10
C PHE A 123 -6.19 6.23 14.10
N GLY A 124 -5.99 4.98 13.65
CA GLY A 124 -5.41 3.91 14.47
C GLY A 124 -4.02 4.27 14.98
N GLN A 125 -3.09 4.65 14.10
CA GLN A 125 -1.73 5.02 14.50
C GLN A 125 -1.68 6.36 15.25
N LEU A 126 -2.52 7.32 14.87
CA LEU A 126 -2.59 8.62 15.54
C LEU A 126 -3.14 8.49 16.97
N SER A 127 -4.09 7.57 17.21
CA SER A 127 -4.57 7.27 18.56
C SER A 127 -3.48 6.74 19.48
N LEU A 128 -2.59 5.88 18.96
CA LEU A 128 -1.41 5.42 19.69
C LEU A 128 -0.41 6.53 19.98
N ALA A 129 -0.22 7.44 19.01
CA ALA A 129 0.75 8.53 19.14
C ALA A 129 0.31 9.59 20.18
N THR A 130 -0.99 9.82 20.29
CA THR A 130 -1.55 10.91 21.09
C THR A 130 -2.24 10.45 22.38
N GLY A 131 -2.68 9.18 22.45
CA GLY A 131 -3.57 8.70 23.50
C GLY A 131 -5.01 9.23 23.39
N ASN A 132 -5.38 9.89 22.28
CA ASN A 132 -6.70 10.48 22.10
C ASN A 132 -7.75 9.43 21.74
N GLN A 133 -8.75 9.26 22.62
CA GLN A 133 -9.83 8.28 22.43
C GLN A 133 -10.73 8.59 21.24
N GLU A 134 -10.93 9.85 20.89
CA GLU A 134 -11.73 10.24 19.72
C GLU A 134 -11.15 9.67 18.42
N TYR A 135 -9.82 9.67 18.27
CA TYR A 135 -9.16 9.06 17.10
C TYR A 135 -9.35 7.53 17.08
N ALA A 136 -9.28 6.89 18.24
CA ALA A 136 -9.55 5.44 18.33
C ALA A 136 -10.99 5.11 17.92
N ASP A 137 -11.96 5.92 18.34
CA ASP A 137 -13.37 5.74 18.00
C ASP A 137 -13.64 5.96 16.50
N ILE A 138 -13.01 6.97 15.89
CA ILE A 138 -13.06 7.18 14.42
C ILE A 138 -12.53 5.95 13.68
N ALA A 139 -11.37 5.42 14.08
CA ALA A 139 -10.78 4.24 13.46
C ALA A 139 -11.70 3.01 13.55
N LYS A 140 -12.22 2.71 14.75
CA LYS A 140 -13.15 1.60 14.98
C LYS A 140 -14.41 1.72 14.14
N LYS A 141 -15.05 2.88 14.18
CA LYS A 141 -16.28 3.14 13.44
C LYS A 141 -16.09 3.01 11.94
N THR A 142 -14.99 3.55 11.42
CA THR A 142 -14.66 3.45 10.00
C THR A 142 -14.40 1.99 9.61
N PHE A 143 -13.71 1.20 10.46
CA PHE A 143 -13.47 -0.21 10.21
C PHE A 143 -14.76 -1.04 10.15
N GLU A 144 -15.71 -0.82 11.06
CA GLU A 144 -17.04 -1.43 11.01
C GLU A 144 -17.76 -1.14 9.68
N ILE A 145 -17.67 0.11 9.21
CA ILE A 145 -18.26 0.52 7.93
C ILE A 145 -17.58 -0.20 6.76
N ILE A 146 -16.25 -0.35 6.76
CA ILE A 146 -15.54 -1.11 5.72
C ILE A 146 -16.09 -2.53 5.66
N LEU A 147 -16.17 -3.22 6.78
CA LEU A 147 -16.65 -4.60 6.82
C LEU A 147 -18.12 -4.73 6.36
N SER A 148 -18.96 -3.74 6.63
CA SER A 148 -20.34 -3.71 6.12
C SER A 148 -20.45 -3.50 4.60
N LYS A 149 -19.36 -3.10 3.94
CA LYS A 149 -19.29 -2.81 2.50
C LYS A 149 -18.51 -3.87 1.69
N VAL A 150 -18.02 -4.93 2.28
CA VAL A 150 -17.12 -5.90 1.62
C VAL A 150 -17.75 -6.46 0.32
N ASP A 151 -19.02 -6.78 0.32
CA ASP A 151 -19.73 -7.35 -0.85
C ASP A 151 -20.05 -6.31 -1.93
N ASN A 152 -20.08 -5.02 -1.58
CA ASN A 152 -20.33 -3.94 -2.53
C ASN A 152 -19.51 -2.69 -2.14
N PRO A 153 -18.17 -2.70 -2.31
CA PRO A 153 -17.29 -1.63 -1.85
C PRO A 153 -17.59 -0.26 -2.48
N LYS A 154 -18.16 -0.24 -3.68
CA LYS A 154 -18.54 0.99 -4.38
C LYS A 154 -19.93 1.49 -4.02
N GLY A 155 -20.78 0.66 -3.38
CA GLY A 155 -22.15 1.01 -3.02
C GLY A 155 -22.98 1.51 -4.22
N LYS A 156 -23.67 2.62 -4.05
CA LYS A 156 -24.50 3.24 -5.11
C LYS A 156 -23.71 3.73 -6.32
N TRP A 157 -22.39 3.88 -6.22
CA TRP A 157 -21.53 4.30 -7.33
C TRP A 157 -20.94 3.13 -8.12
N ASN A 158 -21.42 1.90 -7.87
CA ASN A 158 -21.06 0.76 -8.68
C ASN A 158 -21.65 0.90 -10.08
N LYS A 159 -20.80 0.87 -11.11
CA LYS A 159 -21.19 1.04 -12.51
C LYS A 159 -21.60 -0.28 -13.20
N VAL A 160 -21.45 -1.40 -12.49
CA VAL A 160 -21.87 -2.71 -13.03
C VAL A 160 -23.38 -2.76 -13.11
N HIS A 161 -23.92 -3.16 -14.26
CA HIS A 161 -25.36 -3.36 -14.43
C HIS A 161 -25.85 -4.54 -13.55
N PRO A 162 -26.87 -4.33 -12.71
CA PRO A 162 -27.40 -5.40 -11.85
C PRO A 162 -27.76 -6.67 -12.62
N GLY A 163 -27.41 -7.83 -12.05
CA GLY A 163 -27.72 -9.13 -12.65
C GLY A 163 -26.81 -9.54 -13.82
N THR A 164 -25.76 -8.77 -14.13
CA THR A 164 -24.77 -9.13 -15.15
C THR A 164 -23.53 -9.78 -14.50
N ARG A 165 -22.33 -9.39 -14.91
CA ARG A 165 -21.07 -9.97 -14.46
C ARG A 165 -20.50 -9.20 -13.26
N ASN A 166 -20.91 -9.59 -12.05
CA ASN A 166 -20.29 -9.10 -10.83
C ASN A 166 -18.96 -9.83 -10.58
N LEU A 167 -17.92 -9.08 -10.18
CA LEU A 167 -16.62 -9.61 -9.84
C LEU A 167 -16.22 -9.16 -8.43
N LYS A 168 -15.66 -10.09 -7.67
CA LYS A 168 -14.87 -9.79 -6.48
C LYS A 168 -13.48 -9.31 -6.93
N ASN A 169 -12.95 -8.28 -6.28
CA ASN A 169 -11.61 -7.74 -6.56
C ASN A 169 -10.67 -8.02 -5.38
N PHE A 170 -9.44 -8.39 -5.69
CA PHE A 170 -8.40 -8.78 -4.74
C PHE A 170 -7.93 -7.66 -3.82
N ALA A 171 -7.95 -6.41 -4.29
CA ALA A 171 -7.30 -5.31 -3.57
C ALA A 171 -7.91 -5.03 -2.17
N LEU A 172 -9.21 -5.27 -1.96
CA LEU A 172 -9.82 -5.08 -0.64
C LEU A 172 -9.44 -6.17 0.36
N PRO A 173 -9.58 -7.49 0.07
CA PRO A 173 -9.06 -8.53 0.96
C PRO A 173 -7.57 -8.37 1.27
N MET A 174 -6.76 -8.01 0.29
CA MET A 174 -5.34 -7.72 0.47
C MET A 174 -5.11 -6.65 1.54
N ILE A 175 -5.72 -5.46 1.39
CA ILE A 175 -5.48 -4.35 2.33
C ILE A 175 -6.04 -4.64 3.73
N LEU A 176 -7.11 -5.42 3.83
CA LEU A 176 -7.68 -5.84 5.12
C LEU A 176 -6.71 -6.71 5.93
N CYS A 177 -5.86 -7.51 5.28
CA CYS A 177 -4.81 -8.26 5.96
C CYS A 177 -3.86 -7.33 6.74
N ASN A 178 -3.43 -6.24 6.13
CA ASN A 178 -2.57 -5.25 6.79
C ASN A 178 -3.36 -4.42 7.81
N LEU A 179 -4.56 -3.98 7.45
CA LEU A 179 -5.38 -3.13 8.30
C LEU A 179 -5.71 -3.79 9.64
N ALA A 180 -6.00 -5.09 9.66
CA ALA A 180 -6.26 -5.85 10.89
C ALA A 180 -5.07 -5.77 11.87
N LEU A 181 -3.82 -5.85 11.37
CA LEU A 181 -2.62 -5.70 12.19
C LEU A 181 -2.40 -4.25 12.65
N GLU A 182 -2.68 -3.27 11.79
CA GLU A 182 -2.45 -1.85 12.08
C GLU A 182 -3.38 -1.32 13.20
N ILE A 183 -4.55 -1.91 13.37
CA ILE A 183 -5.55 -1.51 14.39
C ILE A 183 -5.79 -2.59 15.45
N GLU A 184 -4.93 -3.63 15.54
CA GLU A 184 -5.14 -4.74 16.48
C GLU A 184 -5.34 -4.28 17.93
N HIS A 185 -4.68 -3.18 18.34
CA HIS A 185 -4.80 -2.59 19.68
C HIS A 185 -6.19 -2.00 19.98
N LEU A 186 -7.04 -1.83 18.97
CA LEU A 186 -8.38 -1.28 19.07
C LEU A 186 -9.48 -2.34 19.04
N LEU A 187 -9.18 -3.56 18.62
CA LEU A 187 -10.16 -4.62 18.40
C LEU A 187 -10.18 -5.63 19.55
N ASP A 188 -11.36 -6.21 19.78
CA ASP A 188 -11.47 -7.39 20.65
C ASP A 188 -10.64 -8.56 20.07
N PRO A 189 -9.87 -9.30 20.90
CA PRO A 189 -8.98 -10.35 20.41
C PRO A 189 -9.70 -11.46 19.60
N GLY A 190 -10.88 -11.88 20.00
CA GLY A 190 -11.63 -12.91 19.27
C GLY A 190 -12.14 -12.41 17.91
N TYR A 191 -12.61 -11.18 17.88
CA TYR A 191 -13.05 -10.52 16.64
C TYR A 191 -11.87 -10.27 15.68
N LEU A 192 -10.71 -9.86 16.23
CA LEU A 192 -9.48 -9.69 15.46
C LEU A 192 -9.03 -11.00 14.81
N GLU A 193 -8.98 -12.10 15.57
CA GLU A 193 -8.59 -13.41 15.07
C GLU A 193 -9.53 -13.88 13.94
N GLN A 194 -10.84 -13.76 14.13
CA GLN A 194 -11.83 -14.08 13.08
C GLN A 194 -11.62 -13.23 11.82
N THR A 195 -11.32 -11.94 11.98
CA THR A 195 -11.03 -11.03 10.84
C THR A 195 -9.78 -11.49 10.08
N MET A 196 -8.70 -11.81 10.80
CA MET A 196 -7.46 -12.31 10.20
C MET A 196 -7.70 -13.64 9.44
N GLU A 197 -8.45 -14.57 10.00
CA GLU A 197 -8.79 -15.84 9.33
C GLU A 197 -9.58 -15.60 8.03
N THR A 198 -10.57 -14.72 8.08
CA THR A 198 -11.36 -14.37 6.88
C THR A 198 -10.46 -13.77 5.79
N CYS A 199 -9.56 -12.84 6.16
CA CYS A 199 -8.63 -12.23 5.21
C CYS A 199 -7.67 -13.27 4.60
N ILE A 200 -7.11 -14.18 5.43
CA ILE A 200 -6.23 -15.25 4.96
C ILE A 200 -6.98 -16.16 3.98
N HIS A 201 -8.21 -16.58 4.32
CA HIS A 201 -9.04 -17.39 3.45
C HIS A 201 -9.29 -16.71 2.10
N GLU A 202 -9.74 -15.46 2.09
CA GLU A 202 -9.98 -14.75 0.84
C GLU A 202 -8.72 -14.68 -0.02
N VAL A 203 -7.57 -14.29 0.54
CA VAL A 203 -6.32 -14.17 -0.21
C VAL A 203 -5.78 -15.52 -0.68
N MET A 204 -5.73 -16.52 0.20
CA MET A 204 -4.95 -17.75 -0.03
C MET A 204 -5.78 -18.93 -0.53
N ASP A 205 -7.12 -18.84 -0.52
CA ASP A 205 -8.00 -19.91 -1.01
C ASP A 205 -8.92 -19.42 -2.14
N VAL A 206 -9.35 -18.13 -2.13
CA VAL A 206 -10.22 -17.59 -3.19
C VAL A 206 -9.44 -17.00 -4.36
N PHE A 207 -8.38 -16.23 -4.13
CA PHE A 207 -7.61 -15.55 -5.21
C PHE A 207 -6.33 -16.27 -5.62
N TYR A 208 -5.72 -17.06 -4.76
CA TYR A 208 -4.57 -17.88 -5.10
C TYR A 208 -4.95 -19.06 -5.98
N ARG A 209 -4.20 -19.31 -7.07
CA ARG A 209 -4.52 -20.30 -8.13
C ARG A 209 -3.38 -21.28 -8.35
N PRO A 210 -3.33 -22.38 -7.60
CA PRO A 210 -2.31 -23.42 -7.79
C PRO A 210 -2.39 -24.04 -9.20
N GLU A 211 -3.59 -24.18 -9.77
CA GLU A 211 -3.82 -24.71 -11.12
C GLU A 211 -3.27 -23.82 -12.24
N LEU A 212 -2.99 -22.55 -11.95
CA LEU A 212 -2.35 -21.60 -12.86
C LEU A 212 -0.86 -21.39 -12.54
N GLY A 213 -0.21 -22.38 -11.93
CA GLY A 213 1.20 -22.29 -11.55
C GLY A 213 1.46 -21.52 -10.25
N GLY A 214 0.45 -21.30 -9.42
CA GLY A 214 0.59 -20.67 -8.11
C GLY A 214 0.60 -19.14 -8.14
N ILE A 215 -0.08 -18.54 -9.12
CA ILE A 215 -0.28 -17.09 -9.18
C ILE A 215 -1.50 -16.64 -8.38
N ILE A 216 -1.58 -15.34 -8.11
CA ILE A 216 -2.78 -14.67 -7.61
C ILE A 216 -3.42 -13.90 -8.75
N VAL A 217 -4.74 -14.06 -8.93
CA VAL A 217 -5.53 -13.31 -9.91
C VAL A 217 -6.16 -12.07 -9.25
N GLU A 218 -6.42 -11.04 -10.05
CA GLU A 218 -6.96 -9.77 -9.53
C GLU A 218 -8.48 -9.82 -9.34
N ASN A 219 -9.20 -10.61 -10.13
CA ASN A 219 -10.66 -10.69 -10.08
C ASN A 219 -11.16 -12.13 -10.26
N VAL A 220 -12.22 -12.45 -9.54
CA VAL A 220 -12.98 -13.72 -9.63
C VAL A 220 -14.48 -13.41 -9.66
N ASP A 221 -15.33 -14.37 -10.00
CA ASP A 221 -16.78 -14.21 -9.81
C ASP A 221 -17.16 -14.23 -8.33
N MET A 222 -18.43 -14.04 -8.02
CA MET A 222 -18.92 -14.00 -6.65
C MET A 222 -18.77 -15.34 -5.91
N ASP A 223 -18.66 -16.45 -6.65
CA ASP A 223 -18.46 -17.80 -6.13
C ASP A 223 -16.97 -18.19 -6.06
N GLY A 224 -16.08 -17.27 -6.46
CA GLY A 224 -14.64 -17.49 -6.46
C GLY A 224 -14.10 -18.18 -7.71
N ASN A 225 -14.86 -18.32 -8.78
CA ASN A 225 -14.40 -18.97 -10.01
C ASN A 225 -13.66 -18.00 -10.94
N LEU A 226 -12.80 -18.57 -11.79
CA LEU A 226 -12.12 -17.81 -12.84
C LEU A 226 -13.11 -17.36 -13.92
N VAL A 227 -12.98 -16.13 -14.37
CA VAL A 227 -13.80 -15.55 -15.44
C VAL A 227 -12.93 -15.20 -16.65
N ASP A 228 -13.36 -15.63 -17.85
CA ASP A 228 -12.66 -15.35 -19.09
C ASP A 228 -13.16 -14.04 -19.71
N CYS A 229 -12.62 -12.92 -19.21
CA CYS A 229 -12.84 -11.57 -19.72
C CYS A 229 -11.62 -10.71 -19.35
N PHE A 230 -11.53 -9.47 -19.85
CA PHE A 230 -10.41 -8.59 -19.56
C PHE A 230 -10.10 -8.48 -18.06
N GLU A 231 -11.12 -8.14 -17.25
CA GLU A 231 -10.95 -7.96 -15.81
C GLU A 231 -10.64 -9.29 -15.12
N GLY A 232 -11.32 -10.38 -15.51
CA GLY A 232 -11.13 -11.71 -14.91
C GLY A 232 -9.79 -12.37 -15.27
N ARG A 233 -9.13 -11.94 -16.35
CA ARG A 233 -7.80 -12.41 -16.73
C ARG A 233 -6.66 -11.57 -16.16
N GLN A 234 -6.98 -10.41 -15.59
CA GLN A 234 -5.98 -9.50 -15.04
C GLN A 234 -5.20 -10.14 -13.90
N VAL A 235 -3.90 -9.94 -13.95
CA VAL A 235 -2.94 -10.21 -12.87
C VAL A 235 -2.20 -8.91 -12.57
N THR A 236 -2.14 -8.56 -11.30
CA THR A 236 -1.39 -7.38 -10.82
C THR A 236 -0.24 -7.88 -9.93
N PRO A 237 0.96 -8.12 -10.50
CA PRO A 237 2.07 -8.71 -9.75
C PRO A 237 2.38 -7.96 -8.45
N GLY A 238 2.33 -6.63 -8.48
CA GLY A 238 2.58 -5.79 -7.32
C GLY A 238 1.61 -6.03 -6.16
N HIS A 239 0.29 -6.12 -6.43
CA HIS A 239 -0.71 -6.43 -5.40
C HIS A 239 -0.49 -7.82 -4.80
N ALA A 240 -0.22 -8.81 -5.65
CA ALA A 240 0.04 -10.16 -5.18
C ALA A 240 1.26 -10.22 -4.25
N ILE A 241 2.36 -9.58 -4.64
CA ILE A 241 3.60 -9.56 -3.85
C ILE A 241 3.41 -8.76 -2.54
N GLU A 242 2.73 -7.61 -2.59
CA GLU A 242 2.40 -6.82 -1.40
C GLU A 242 1.54 -7.64 -0.43
N ALA A 243 0.50 -8.32 -0.92
CA ALA A 243 -0.33 -9.20 -0.08
C ALA A 243 0.49 -10.29 0.62
N MET A 244 1.51 -10.84 -0.03
CA MET A 244 2.27 -11.94 0.55
C MET A 244 3.06 -11.51 1.78
N TRP A 245 3.61 -10.30 1.85
CA TRP A 245 4.23 -9.90 3.10
C TRP A 245 3.20 -9.56 4.20
N PHE A 246 1.98 -9.12 3.86
CA PHE A 246 0.89 -9.05 4.83
C PHE A 246 0.52 -10.44 5.38
N ILE A 247 0.41 -11.44 4.50
CA ILE A 247 0.15 -12.84 4.89
C ILE A 247 1.29 -13.42 5.74
N MET A 248 2.56 -13.08 5.44
CA MET A 248 3.69 -13.50 6.29
C MET A 248 3.60 -12.88 7.69
N ASP A 249 3.22 -11.61 7.81
CA ASP A 249 3.04 -10.95 9.10
C ASP A 249 1.86 -11.55 9.88
N LEU A 250 0.74 -11.86 9.22
CA LEU A 250 -0.38 -12.61 9.82
C LEU A 250 0.05 -14.02 10.24
N GLY A 251 0.80 -14.72 9.39
CA GLY A 251 1.36 -16.04 9.71
C GLY A 251 2.27 -16.02 10.92
N LYS A 252 3.10 -14.98 11.07
CA LYS A 252 3.93 -14.76 12.26
C LYS A 252 3.07 -14.47 13.50
N ARG A 253 2.05 -13.58 13.37
CA ARG A 253 1.15 -13.22 14.47
C ARG A 253 0.33 -14.41 14.98
N LEU A 254 -0.09 -15.30 14.08
CA LEU A 254 -0.89 -16.49 14.38
C LEU A 254 -0.04 -17.76 14.59
N ASN A 255 1.30 -17.65 14.57
CA ASN A 255 2.23 -18.77 14.69
C ASN A 255 1.99 -19.90 13.65
N ARG A 256 1.87 -19.54 12.38
CA ARG A 256 1.60 -20.45 11.25
C ARG A 256 2.77 -20.53 10.26
N PRO A 257 3.82 -21.29 10.56
CA PRO A 257 5.01 -21.35 9.70
C PRO A 257 4.71 -21.84 8.27
N LYS A 258 3.79 -22.78 8.09
CA LYS A 258 3.39 -23.26 6.77
C LYS A 258 2.74 -22.18 5.90
N LEU A 259 2.00 -21.25 6.50
CA LEU A 259 1.41 -20.12 5.80
C LEU A 259 2.50 -19.15 5.34
N ILE A 260 3.51 -18.91 6.18
CA ILE A 260 4.67 -18.08 5.86
C ILE A 260 5.44 -18.67 4.69
N GLU A 261 5.74 -19.97 4.72
CA GLU A 261 6.43 -20.66 3.61
C GLU A 261 5.64 -20.54 2.29
N LYS A 262 4.31 -20.77 2.35
CA LYS A 262 3.44 -20.65 1.17
C LYS A 262 3.45 -19.22 0.61
N ALA A 263 3.32 -18.20 1.46
CA ALA A 263 3.34 -16.81 1.05
C ALA A 263 4.70 -16.41 0.43
N LYS A 264 5.82 -16.87 1.01
CA LYS A 264 7.16 -16.68 0.44
C LYS A 264 7.29 -17.34 -0.95
N ASP A 265 6.79 -18.57 -1.13
CA ASP A 265 6.84 -19.24 -2.43
C ASP A 265 5.96 -18.52 -3.47
N VAL A 266 4.79 -18.01 -3.09
CA VAL A 266 3.96 -17.18 -3.98
C VAL A 266 4.68 -15.88 -4.36
N THR A 267 5.38 -15.22 -3.42
CA THR A 267 6.21 -14.05 -3.73
C THR A 267 7.21 -14.35 -4.85
N LEU A 268 7.96 -15.44 -4.72
CA LEU A 268 8.96 -15.86 -5.71
C LEU A 268 8.32 -16.20 -7.07
N THR A 269 7.18 -16.90 -7.06
CA THR A 269 6.41 -17.21 -8.27
C THR A 269 5.93 -15.94 -8.97
N MET A 270 5.39 -14.98 -8.22
CA MET A 270 4.88 -13.73 -8.79
C MET A 270 5.98 -12.82 -9.32
N LEU A 271 7.18 -12.87 -8.74
CA LEU A 271 8.36 -12.18 -9.26
C LEU A 271 8.83 -12.80 -10.58
N ASP A 272 8.94 -14.13 -10.66
CA ASP A 272 9.31 -14.80 -11.92
C ASP A 272 8.26 -14.56 -13.02
N TYR A 273 6.98 -14.58 -12.67
CA TYR A 273 5.86 -14.30 -13.57
C TYR A 273 5.86 -12.86 -14.08
N GLY A 274 6.06 -11.87 -13.19
CA GLY A 274 5.92 -10.44 -13.47
C GLY A 274 7.19 -9.74 -13.95
N TRP A 275 8.37 -10.39 -13.92
CA TRP A 275 9.63 -9.75 -14.27
C TRP A 275 9.80 -9.57 -15.78
N ASP A 276 10.09 -8.35 -16.23
CA ASP A 276 10.43 -8.08 -17.62
C ASP A 276 11.84 -8.61 -17.93
N LYS A 277 11.91 -9.71 -18.68
CA LYS A 277 13.18 -10.39 -19.03
C LYS A 277 14.05 -9.58 -20.00
N GLN A 278 13.48 -8.59 -20.68
CA GLN A 278 14.20 -7.77 -21.66
C GLN A 278 14.80 -6.51 -21.03
N TYR A 279 14.02 -5.78 -20.22
CA TYR A 279 14.42 -4.47 -19.68
C TYR A 279 14.57 -4.46 -18.16
N GLY A 280 14.23 -5.55 -17.50
CA GLY A 280 14.18 -5.59 -16.04
C GLY A 280 12.94 -4.89 -15.47
N GLY A 281 12.83 -4.92 -14.14
CA GLY A 281 11.67 -4.41 -13.43
C GLY A 281 10.42 -5.29 -13.58
N ILE A 282 9.39 -4.96 -12.81
CA ILE A 282 8.15 -5.74 -12.70
C ILE A 282 7.06 -5.02 -13.49
N TYR A 283 6.34 -5.75 -14.35
CA TYR A 283 5.18 -5.23 -15.06
C TYR A 283 4.07 -4.78 -14.09
N TYR A 284 3.35 -3.75 -14.48
CA TYR A 284 2.23 -3.28 -13.67
C TYR A 284 1.03 -4.22 -13.77
N PHE A 285 0.57 -4.51 -14.99
CA PHE A 285 -0.52 -5.45 -15.25
C PHE A 285 -0.12 -6.52 -16.25
N MET A 286 -0.70 -7.70 -16.11
CA MET A 286 -0.55 -8.82 -17.05
C MET A 286 -1.89 -9.49 -17.28
N ASP A 287 -2.01 -10.21 -18.38
CA ASP A 287 -3.14 -11.09 -18.67
C ASP A 287 -2.71 -12.55 -18.48
N ARG A 288 -3.47 -13.34 -17.70
CA ARG A 288 -3.09 -14.73 -17.36
C ARG A 288 -3.02 -15.68 -18.56
N ASN A 289 -3.70 -15.35 -19.66
CA ASN A 289 -3.72 -16.11 -20.89
C ASN A 289 -2.72 -15.56 -21.94
N GLY A 290 -1.94 -14.52 -21.59
CA GLY A 290 -1.01 -13.86 -22.51
C GLY A 290 -1.68 -12.99 -23.57
N CYS A 291 -2.96 -12.65 -23.38
CA CYS A 291 -3.65 -11.68 -24.22
C CYS A 291 -3.18 -10.25 -23.90
N PRO A 292 -3.41 -9.26 -24.78
CA PRO A 292 -3.16 -7.86 -24.44
C PRO A 292 -3.97 -7.45 -23.22
N PRO A 293 -3.35 -6.86 -22.19
CA PRO A 293 -4.09 -6.28 -21.06
C PRO A 293 -4.98 -5.13 -21.51
N GLN A 294 -6.05 -4.86 -20.75
CA GLN A 294 -6.94 -3.74 -21.07
C GLN A 294 -6.35 -2.39 -20.64
N GLN A 295 -5.43 -2.38 -19.68
CA GLN A 295 -4.80 -1.15 -19.18
C GLN A 295 -3.68 -0.69 -20.13
N LEU A 296 -3.73 0.57 -20.57
CA LEU A 296 -2.74 1.13 -21.49
C LEU A 296 -1.35 1.25 -20.85
N GLU A 297 -1.31 1.38 -19.51
CA GLU A 297 -0.10 1.49 -18.70
C GLU A 297 0.47 0.13 -18.23
N TRP A 298 0.04 -0.98 -18.83
CA TRP A 298 0.36 -2.34 -18.36
C TRP A 298 1.86 -2.65 -18.26
N ASP A 299 2.67 -2.08 -19.13
CA ASP A 299 4.12 -2.33 -19.21
C ASP A 299 4.96 -1.29 -18.46
N GLN A 300 4.33 -0.30 -17.84
CA GLN A 300 5.03 0.66 -17.00
C GLN A 300 5.62 0.01 -15.75
N LYS A 301 6.67 0.63 -15.22
CA LYS A 301 7.32 0.22 -13.98
C LYS A 301 6.98 1.26 -12.90
N LEU A 302 6.29 0.81 -11.84
CA LEU A 302 5.85 1.70 -10.77
C LEU A 302 6.68 1.51 -9.51
N TRP A 303 6.93 2.61 -8.79
CA TRP A 303 7.72 2.66 -7.56
C TRP A 303 7.23 1.70 -6.49
N TRP A 304 5.90 1.68 -6.28
CA TRP A 304 5.30 0.90 -5.20
C TRP A 304 5.45 -0.61 -5.44
N VAL A 305 5.31 -1.08 -6.66
CA VAL A 305 5.48 -2.49 -7.02
C VAL A 305 6.86 -2.99 -6.62
N HIS A 306 7.89 -2.18 -6.87
CA HIS A 306 9.28 -2.54 -6.62
C HIS A 306 9.65 -2.45 -5.15
N ILE A 307 9.25 -1.38 -4.46
CA ILE A 307 9.57 -1.23 -3.03
C ILE A 307 8.83 -2.26 -2.17
N GLU A 308 7.57 -2.60 -2.50
CA GLU A 308 6.82 -3.66 -1.82
C GLU A 308 7.43 -5.05 -2.05
N SER A 309 7.99 -5.27 -3.24
CA SER A 309 8.73 -6.50 -3.54
C SER A 309 9.98 -6.66 -2.66
N LEU A 310 10.70 -5.56 -2.41
CA LEU A 310 11.85 -5.58 -1.50
C LEU A 310 11.45 -5.95 -0.07
N ILE A 311 10.32 -5.43 0.42
CA ILE A 311 9.79 -5.79 1.73
C ILE A 311 9.48 -7.29 1.79
N SER A 312 8.72 -7.79 0.81
CA SER A 312 8.28 -9.18 0.75
C SER A 312 9.47 -10.15 0.71
N LEU A 313 10.50 -9.83 -0.06
CA LEU A 313 11.70 -10.64 -0.18
C LEU A 313 12.54 -10.68 1.10
N LEU A 314 12.74 -9.53 1.74
CA LEU A 314 13.50 -9.48 3.00
C LEU A 314 12.77 -10.19 4.14
N LYS A 315 11.44 -10.00 4.26
CA LYS A 315 10.63 -10.74 5.24
C LYS A 315 10.62 -12.24 4.94
N GLY A 316 10.49 -12.62 3.67
CA GLY A 316 10.57 -14.02 3.24
C GLY A 316 11.89 -14.67 3.68
N TYR A 317 13.01 -14.01 3.43
CA TYR A 317 14.31 -14.50 3.91
C TYR A 317 14.41 -14.54 5.43
N GLN A 318 14.05 -13.47 6.13
CA GLN A 318 14.12 -13.40 7.59
C GLN A 318 13.32 -14.50 8.27
N LEU A 319 12.14 -14.83 7.74
CA LEU A 319 11.21 -15.78 8.37
C LEU A 319 11.47 -17.24 7.98
N THR A 320 12.11 -17.50 6.81
CA THR A 320 12.27 -18.87 6.29
C THR A 320 13.73 -19.28 6.06
N GLY A 321 14.65 -18.32 5.95
CA GLY A 321 16.05 -18.58 5.60
C GLY A 321 16.30 -18.93 4.13
N ASP A 322 15.27 -18.82 3.26
CA ASP A 322 15.36 -19.19 1.85
C ASP A 322 16.21 -18.20 1.06
N LYS A 323 17.38 -18.64 0.60
CA LYS A 323 18.36 -17.81 -0.12
C LYS A 323 17.85 -17.30 -1.47
N ARG A 324 16.86 -17.95 -2.09
CA ARG A 324 16.24 -17.46 -3.32
C ARG A 324 15.63 -16.07 -3.14
N CYS A 325 15.16 -15.76 -1.92
CA CYS A 325 14.69 -14.42 -1.58
C CYS A 325 15.81 -13.37 -1.66
N LEU A 326 17.04 -13.70 -1.23
CA LEU A 326 18.19 -12.78 -1.34
C LEU A 326 18.65 -12.59 -2.79
N GLU A 327 18.65 -13.64 -3.60
CA GLU A 327 18.98 -13.56 -5.02
C GLU A 327 18.02 -12.62 -5.77
N TRP A 328 16.72 -12.76 -5.51
CA TRP A 328 15.72 -11.85 -6.04
C TRP A 328 15.82 -10.45 -5.43
N PHE A 329 16.13 -10.35 -4.14
CA PHE A 329 16.30 -9.05 -3.48
C PHE A 329 17.43 -8.25 -4.13
N GLU A 330 18.59 -8.83 -4.38
CA GLU A 330 19.70 -8.15 -5.08
C GLU A 330 19.24 -7.61 -6.43
N LYS A 331 18.59 -8.44 -7.22
CA LYS A 331 18.10 -8.09 -8.56
C LYS A 331 17.06 -6.94 -8.53
N VAL A 332 16.07 -7.02 -7.63
CA VAL A 332 15.04 -5.97 -7.48
C VAL A 332 15.62 -4.71 -6.86
N HIS A 333 16.53 -4.85 -5.88
CA HIS A 333 17.23 -3.73 -5.25
C HIS A 333 18.04 -2.92 -6.27
N ASP A 334 18.88 -3.58 -7.06
CA ASP A 334 19.71 -2.92 -8.07
C ASP A 334 18.84 -2.16 -9.07
N TYR A 335 17.77 -2.79 -9.58
CA TYR A 335 16.82 -2.14 -10.47
C TYR A 335 16.15 -0.93 -9.80
N THR A 336 15.65 -1.11 -8.58
CA THR A 336 14.87 -0.07 -7.88
C THR A 336 15.72 1.15 -7.56
N TRP A 337 16.90 0.96 -7.01
CA TRP A 337 17.79 2.07 -6.65
C TRP A 337 18.40 2.77 -7.87
N THR A 338 18.59 2.05 -8.98
CA THR A 338 19.13 2.63 -10.21
C THR A 338 18.11 3.49 -10.94
N HIS A 339 16.84 3.06 -10.97
CA HIS A 339 15.84 3.69 -11.84
C HIS A 339 14.87 4.63 -11.13
N PHE A 340 14.52 4.35 -9.85
CA PHE A 340 13.55 5.17 -9.13
C PHE A 340 14.18 6.25 -8.25
N LYS A 341 15.38 6.04 -7.72
CA LYS A 341 16.05 7.08 -6.94
C LYS A 341 16.45 8.24 -7.83
N ASP A 342 16.02 9.46 -7.48
CA ASP A 342 16.46 10.66 -8.16
C ASP A 342 17.89 11.02 -7.67
N PRO A 343 18.88 11.12 -8.58
CA PRO A 343 20.25 11.45 -8.18
C PRO A 343 20.46 12.93 -7.81
N GLU A 344 19.49 13.80 -8.13
CA GLU A 344 19.63 15.26 -8.04
C GLU A 344 18.73 15.88 -6.96
N TYR A 345 17.48 15.37 -6.82
CA TYR A 345 16.48 15.91 -5.90
C TYR A 345 15.99 14.86 -4.93
N PRO A 346 15.58 15.24 -3.71
CA PRO A 346 14.99 14.32 -2.73
C PRO A 346 13.73 13.60 -3.23
N GLU A 347 13.38 12.52 -2.54
CA GLU A 347 12.28 11.61 -2.88
C GLU A 347 12.52 10.88 -4.23
N TRP A 348 11.83 9.80 -4.46
CA TRP A 348 11.99 8.93 -5.61
C TRP A 348 11.00 9.26 -6.73
N PHE A 349 11.38 8.99 -7.99
CA PHE A 349 10.42 8.96 -9.10
C PHE A 349 9.36 7.87 -8.87
N GLY A 350 8.18 8.06 -9.45
CA GLY A 350 7.08 7.12 -9.30
C GLY A 350 6.81 6.28 -10.54
N TYR A 351 7.09 6.84 -11.72
CA TYR A 351 6.57 6.33 -12.97
C TYR A 351 7.68 6.24 -14.00
N LEU A 352 7.97 5.00 -14.43
CA LEU A 352 8.94 4.72 -15.50
C LEU A 352 8.22 4.07 -16.67
N ASN A 353 8.72 4.30 -17.88
CA ASN A 353 8.32 3.52 -19.05
C ASN A 353 8.87 2.09 -18.95
N ARG A 354 8.55 1.25 -19.92
CA ARG A 354 9.00 -0.14 -19.96
C ARG A 354 10.52 -0.28 -19.92
N GLN A 355 11.27 0.65 -20.55
CA GLN A 355 12.72 0.66 -20.62
C GLN A 355 13.40 1.10 -19.31
N GLY A 356 12.63 1.58 -18.34
CA GLY A 356 13.15 2.08 -17.05
C GLY A 356 13.51 3.57 -17.07
N GLU A 357 13.08 4.31 -18.09
CA GLU A 357 13.28 5.77 -18.15
C GLU A 357 12.13 6.51 -17.45
N VAL A 358 12.43 7.65 -16.83
CA VAL A 358 11.43 8.45 -16.10
C VAL A 358 10.34 8.96 -17.05
N LEU A 359 9.11 8.50 -16.82
CA LEU A 359 7.93 8.91 -17.60
C LEU A 359 7.31 10.20 -17.05
N LEU A 360 7.18 10.30 -15.73
CA LEU A 360 6.66 11.49 -15.04
C LEU A 360 7.64 11.89 -13.93
N PRO A 361 8.28 13.07 -14.01
CA PRO A 361 9.30 13.47 -13.05
C PRO A 361 8.75 14.04 -11.73
N LEU A 362 7.44 13.94 -11.50
CA LEU A 362 6.80 14.39 -10.26
C LEU A 362 7.18 13.49 -9.07
N LYS A 363 7.17 14.06 -7.86
CA LYS A 363 7.44 13.35 -6.60
C LYS A 363 6.17 12.90 -5.89
N GLY A 364 5.07 13.58 -6.14
CA GLY A 364 3.77 13.25 -5.62
C GLY A 364 2.66 13.62 -6.61
N GLY A 365 1.45 13.10 -6.41
CA GLY A 365 0.31 13.34 -7.29
C GLY A 365 -0.98 12.76 -6.74
N LYS A 366 -1.91 12.44 -7.62
CA LYS A 366 -3.17 11.78 -7.27
C LYS A 366 -2.97 10.34 -6.76
N TRP A 367 -1.88 9.67 -7.17
CA TRP A 367 -1.64 8.24 -6.89
C TRP A 367 -0.41 8.00 -6.02
N LYS A 368 0.60 8.87 -6.08
CA LYS A 368 1.83 8.81 -5.27
C LYS A 368 1.79 9.88 -4.18
N GLY A 369 2.08 9.50 -2.95
CA GLY A 369 2.21 10.37 -1.79
C GLY A 369 3.22 9.82 -0.79
N CYS A 370 3.27 10.37 0.40
CA CYS A 370 4.15 9.97 1.50
C CYS A 370 3.72 8.63 2.11
N PHE A 371 4.01 7.52 1.41
CA PHE A 371 3.60 6.20 1.90
C PHE A 371 4.51 5.05 1.46
N HIS A 372 4.39 4.54 0.20
CA HIS A 372 5.11 3.33 -0.21
C HIS A 372 6.63 3.46 -0.11
N VAL A 373 7.21 4.60 -0.57
CA VAL A 373 8.66 4.80 -0.47
C VAL A 373 9.09 4.87 0.99
N PRO A 374 8.58 5.77 1.84
CA PRO A 374 9.02 5.83 3.23
C PRO A 374 8.64 4.57 4.04
N ARG A 375 7.46 3.96 3.82
CA ARG A 375 7.07 2.68 4.43
C ARG A 375 8.05 1.58 4.06
N GLY A 376 8.39 1.46 2.78
CA GLY A 376 9.27 0.43 2.30
C GLY A 376 10.71 0.59 2.78
N LEU A 377 11.23 1.81 2.78
CA LEU A 377 12.54 2.11 3.36
C LEU A 377 12.60 1.75 4.84
N TYR A 378 11.56 2.10 5.61
CA TYR A 378 11.43 1.73 7.01
C TYR A 378 11.39 0.21 7.22
N GLN A 379 10.53 -0.50 6.50
CA GLN A 379 10.36 -1.95 6.64
C GLN A 379 11.66 -2.69 6.27
N CYS A 380 12.27 -2.33 5.13
CA CYS A 380 13.54 -2.91 4.70
C CYS A 380 14.66 -2.64 5.72
N TRP A 381 14.78 -1.39 6.20
CA TRP A 381 15.74 -1.04 7.26
C TRP A 381 15.56 -1.94 8.48
N LYS A 382 14.31 -2.05 9.00
CA LYS A 382 14.05 -2.82 10.23
C LYS A 382 14.28 -4.32 10.07
N VAL A 383 14.02 -4.89 8.90
CA VAL A 383 14.36 -6.29 8.62
C VAL A 383 15.88 -6.47 8.54
N LEU A 384 16.57 -5.64 7.75
CA LEU A 384 18.02 -5.71 7.55
C LEU A 384 18.83 -5.50 8.84
N GLU A 385 18.34 -4.65 9.76
CA GLU A 385 18.96 -4.40 11.07
C GLU A 385 18.94 -5.65 11.98
N ASN A 386 18.01 -6.58 11.73
CA ASN A 386 17.80 -7.80 12.51
C ASN A 386 18.27 -9.08 11.78
N LEU A 387 19.00 -8.95 10.66
CA LEU A 387 19.67 -10.03 9.94
C LEU A 387 21.15 -10.04 10.22
#